data_087dbcd41e8619698a29d828562f85f1
#
_entry.id   087dbcd41e8619698a29d828562f85f1
#
_cell.length_a   1.000
_cell.length_b   1.000
_cell.length_c   1.000
_cell.angle_alpha   90.00
_cell.angle_beta   90.00
_cell.angle_gamma   90.00
#
_symmetry.space_group_name_H-M   'P 1'
#
loop_
_entity.id
_entity.type
_entity.pdbx_description
1 polymer ?
#
loop_
_entity_poly.entity_id
_entity_poly.type
_entity_poly.pdbx_seq_one_letter_code
_entity_poly.pdbx_strand_id
1 'polypeptide(L)'
;TTLQDTFPCNFNILVAGNPRVMGVGEILEEWTAWRIECIRRRVFFDLNKKKEKLHLLKGLERILLDIDRAIDIIRNTELESEVVPNLMMGFGIDQTQAEFVAEIKLRNINREYILKRTSETEELERDIEELESIVNNRRKLKAIIIDELKAISKKYGTPRKTGIVYASELEEPDEDEQVEDYAVTLFLSCEGYFKKITAQSLRMSGEQKYKDGDGLAVSFESTNRAELLFLTDKQQMYKARVSDFEDGKASVLGIYLPTRLKMDEGESVIAMIDPGDYKKHLLLMFENGKAARIELSAYETKTNRRKLVGACSDKSPVKAVMLIGEEFDVACYSSDGRAMIFNTAQLQPKTSRSTQGVAVMSLKAKRVLEKAMPLKDSDIQNTARYRVRSIPAAGALIKGEDRAEKQLSLMDE
;
A
#
# COMPACT_ATOMS: atom_id res chain seq x y z
N THR A 1 -10.78 -16.17 14.16
CA THR A 1 -9.34 -16.30 13.87
C THR A 1 -9.12 -16.12 12.39
N THR A 2 -8.46 -15.04 11.99
CA THR A 2 -8.06 -14.82 10.63
C THR A 2 -7.05 -15.89 10.23
N LEU A 3 -7.32 -16.62 9.14
CA LEU A 3 -6.36 -17.56 8.53
C LEU A 3 -5.30 -16.83 7.69
N GLN A 4 -5.18 -15.51 7.87
CA GLN A 4 -4.20 -14.67 7.21
C GLN A 4 -3.03 -14.44 8.15
N ASP A 5 -1.82 -14.73 7.65
CA ASP A 5 -0.58 -14.49 8.36
C ASP A 5 0.44 -13.82 7.43
N THR A 6 1.35 -13.06 8.01
CA THR A 6 2.45 -12.39 7.29
C THR A 6 3.77 -12.93 7.79
N PHE A 7 4.60 -13.41 6.87
CA PHE A 7 5.94 -13.88 7.19
C PHE A 7 6.97 -12.85 6.68
N PRO A 8 7.71 -12.18 7.59
CA PRO A 8 8.75 -11.25 7.19
C PRO A 8 9.96 -12.03 6.65
N CYS A 9 10.25 -11.88 5.36
CA CYS A 9 11.41 -12.50 4.70
C CYS A 9 12.64 -11.62 4.89
N ASN A 10 13.41 -11.89 5.95
CA ASN A 10 14.70 -11.25 6.20
C ASN A 10 15.82 -12.25 5.94
N PHE A 11 16.28 -12.34 4.68
CA PHE A 11 17.33 -13.27 4.29
C PHE A 11 18.71 -12.68 4.59
N ASN A 12 19.37 -13.23 5.61
CA ASN A 12 20.75 -12.91 5.95
C ASN A 12 21.65 -14.02 5.42
N ILE A 13 22.45 -13.75 4.38
CA ILE A 13 23.33 -14.72 3.71
C ILE A 13 24.78 -14.26 3.68
N LEU A 14 25.69 -15.22 3.48
CA LEU A 14 27.12 -14.94 3.34
C LEU A 14 27.47 -14.78 1.86
N VAL A 15 27.94 -13.61 1.48
CA VAL A 15 28.50 -13.32 0.15
C VAL A 15 29.98 -13.04 0.30
N ALA A 16 30.82 -13.86 -0.32
CA ALA A 16 32.29 -13.78 -0.19
C ALA A 16 32.77 -13.73 1.27
N GLY A 17 32.09 -14.47 2.16
CA GLY A 17 32.43 -14.54 3.59
C GLY A 17 31.84 -13.42 4.46
N ASN A 18 31.19 -12.42 3.89
CA ASN A 18 30.57 -11.32 4.60
C ASN A 18 29.04 -11.48 4.70
N PRO A 19 28.44 -11.29 5.89
CA PRO A 19 26.97 -11.34 6.05
C PRO A 19 26.33 -10.13 5.36
N ARG A 20 25.29 -10.38 4.54
CA ARG A 20 24.49 -9.34 3.88
C ARG A 20 23.02 -9.72 3.93
N VAL A 21 22.16 -8.72 4.19
CA VAL A 21 20.72 -8.86 4.08
C VAL A 21 20.34 -8.55 2.64
N MET A 22 19.66 -9.49 1.96
CA MET A 22 19.39 -9.40 0.53
C MET A 22 17.97 -9.85 0.22
N GLY A 23 17.38 -9.26 -0.82
CA GLY A 23 16.14 -9.74 -1.40
C GLY A 23 16.33 -10.98 -2.27
N VAL A 24 15.25 -11.69 -2.59
CA VAL A 24 15.30 -12.92 -3.40
C VAL A 24 15.95 -12.67 -4.77
N GLY A 25 15.65 -11.54 -5.42
CA GLY A 25 16.25 -11.17 -6.71
C GLY A 25 17.76 -11.07 -6.63
N GLU A 26 18.27 -10.32 -5.63
CA GLU A 26 19.71 -10.12 -5.39
C GLU A 26 20.42 -11.46 -5.09
N ILE A 27 19.78 -12.33 -4.29
CA ILE A 27 20.31 -13.68 -4.00
C ILE A 27 20.47 -14.50 -5.28
N LEU A 28 19.48 -14.47 -6.17
CA LEU A 28 19.53 -15.20 -7.43
C LEU A 28 20.58 -14.63 -8.40
N GLU A 29 20.78 -13.32 -8.40
CA GLU A 29 21.82 -12.67 -9.20
C GLU A 29 23.22 -13.05 -8.71
N GLU A 30 23.49 -12.97 -7.42
CA GLU A 30 24.77 -13.38 -6.82
C GLU A 30 25.04 -14.88 -7.03
N TRP A 31 24.02 -15.72 -6.80
CA TRP A 31 24.15 -17.14 -7.06
C TRP A 31 24.46 -17.44 -8.53
N THR A 32 23.81 -16.74 -9.45
CA THR A 32 24.04 -16.93 -10.90
C THR A 32 25.46 -16.52 -11.29
N ALA A 33 25.95 -15.40 -10.77
CA ALA A 33 27.32 -14.93 -11.00
C ALA A 33 28.33 -15.95 -10.47
N TRP A 34 28.16 -16.40 -9.25
CA TRP A 34 29.00 -17.43 -8.64
C TRP A 34 28.96 -18.78 -9.43
N ARG A 35 27.76 -19.20 -9.85
CA ARG A 35 27.59 -20.46 -10.58
C ARG A 35 28.27 -20.42 -11.95
N ILE A 36 28.18 -19.30 -12.67
CA ILE A 36 28.90 -19.09 -13.94
C ILE A 36 30.41 -19.28 -13.71
N GLU A 37 30.96 -18.70 -12.66
CA GLU A 37 32.38 -18.82 -12.35
C GLU A 37 32.77 -20.26 -11.96
N CYS A 38 31.94 -20.96 -11.22
CA CYS A 38 32.17 -22.39 -10.91
C CYS A 38 32.20 -23.25 -12.16
N ILE A 39 31.27 -23.04 -13.09
CA ILE A 39 31.25 -23.80 -14.36
C ILE A 39 32.44 -23.43 -15.22
N ARG A 40 32.81 -22.14 -15.31
CA ARG A 40 33.99 -21.71 -16.04
C ARG A 40 35.25 -22.41 -15.52
N ARG A 41 35.47 -22.48 -14.21
CA ARG A 41 36.61 -23.18 -13.59
C ARG A 41 36.59 -24.65 -13.87
N ARG A 42 35.42 -25.31 -13.81
CA ARG A 42 35.29 -26.73 -14.16
C ARG A 42 35.67 -26.98 -15.62
N VAL A 43 35.08 -26.22 -16.55
CA VAL A 43 35.36 -26.38 -17.99
C VAL A 43 36.82 -26.05 -18.30
N PHE A 44 37.38 -25.04 -17.64
CA PHE A 44 38.80 -24.70 -17.81
C PHE A 44 39.74 -25.81 -17.31
N PHE A 45 39.41 -26.46 -16.20
CA PHE A 45 40.16 -27.62 -15.71
C PHE A 45 40.10 -28.77 -16.69
N ASP A 46 38.91 -29.11 -17.20
CA ASP A 46 38.74 -30.18 -18.18
C ASP A 46 39.46 -29.85 -19.49
N LEU A 47 39.42 -28.60 -19.93
CA LEU A 47 40.14 -28.10 -21.10
C LEU A 47 41.66 -28.28 -20.94
N ASN A 48 42.23 -27.87 -19.83
CA ASN A 48 43.66 -28.00 -19.57
C ASN A 48 44.08 -29.47 -19.54
N LYS A 49 43.32 -30.31 -18.86
CA LYS A 49 43.60 -31.75 -18.82
C LYS A 49 43.57 -32.40 -20.22
N LYS A 50 42.62 -32.01 -21.08
CA LYS A 50 42.58 -32.49 -22.47
C LYS A 50 43.71 -31.91 -23.30
N LYS A 51 44.10 -30.64 -23.11
CA LYS A 51 45.28 -30.06 -23.78
C LYS A 51 46.58 -30.72 -23.39
N GLU A 52 46.80 -31.05 -22.12
CA GLU A 52 47.97 -31.83 -21.69
C GLU A 52 48.02 -33.19 -22.35
N LYS A 53 46.87 -33.91 -22.40
CA LYS A 53 46.78 -35.19 -23.05
C LYS A 53 47.05 -35.10 -24.58
N LEU A 54 46.46 -34.10 -25.25
CA LEU A 54 46.68 -33.84 -26.66
C LEU A 54 48.15 -33.51 -26.94
N HIS A 55 48.78 -32.75 -26.07
CA HIS A 55 50.20 -32.40 -26.18
C HIS A 55 51.08 -33.64 -26.18
N LEU A 56 50.84 -34.60 -25.26
CA LEU A 56 51.54 -35.87 -25.21
C LEU A 56 51.30 -36.72 -26.49
N LEU A 57 50.05 -36.80 -26.96
CA LEU A 57 49.68 -37.54 -28.16
C LEU A 57 50.31 -36.94 -29.43
N LYS A 58 50.43 -35.61 -29.54
CA LYS A 58 51.13 -34.95 -30.64
C LYS A 58 52.64 -35.25 -30.66
N GLY A 59 53.28 -35.39 -29.51
CA GLY A 59 54.63 -35.87 -29.39
C GLY A 59 54.80 -37.31 -29.90
N LEU A 60 53.87 -38.18 -29.49
CA LEU A 60 53.83 -39.57 -29.94
C LEU A 60 53.63 -39.68 -31.47
N GLU A 61 52.68 -38.87 -32.04
CA GLU A 61 52.39 -38.85 -33.47
C GLU A 61 53.66 -38.55 -34.28
N ARG A 62 54.47 -37.56 -33.87
CA ARG A 62 55.77 -37.26 -34.55
C ARG A 62 56.72 -38.42 -34.56
N ILE A 63 56.78 -39.20 -33.48
CA ILE A 63 57.66 -40.39 -33.41
C ILE A 63 57.10 -41.56 -34.18
N LEU A 64 55.78 -41.75 -34.20
CA LEU A 64 55.14 -42.82 -34.97
C LEU A 64 55.27 -42.62 -36.47
N LEU A 65 55.55 -41.43 -36.97
CA LEU A 65 55.86 -41.15 -38.37
C LEU A 65 57.24 -41.74 -38.81
N ASP A 66 58.18 -41.86 -37.85
CA ASP A 66 59.52 -42.44 -38.11
C ASP A 66 59.98 -43.24 -36.90
N ILE A 67 59.33 -44.36 -36.67
CA ILE A 67 59.50 -45.15 -35.45
C ILE A 67 60.88 -45.88 -35.48
N ASP A 68 61.37 -46.26 -36.66
CA ASP A 68 62.65 -46.91 -36.78
C ASP A 68 63.76 -45.97 -36.28
N ARG A 69 63.72 -44.73 -36.65
CA ARG A 69 64.64 -43.70 -36.14
C ARG A 69 64.56 -43.54 -34.63
N ALA A 70 63.37 -43.59 -34.02
CA ALA A 70 63.23 -43.55 -32.58
C ALA A 70 63.88 -44.75 -31.90
N ILE A 71 63.69 -45.95 -32.44
CA ILE A 71 64.30 -47.14 -31.92
C ILE A 71 65.85 -47.09 -32.08
N ASP A 72 66.36 -46.58 -33.22
CA ASP A 72 67.79 -46.41 -33.43
C ASP A 72 68.42 -45.42 -32.46
N ILE A 73 67.75 -44.29 -32.18
CA ILE A 73 68.20 -43.32 -31.17
C ILE A 73 68.31 -43.99 -29.79
N ILE A 74 67.24 -44.68 -29.35
CA ILE A 74 67.22 -45.34 -28.04
C ILE A 74 68.30 -46.44 -27.97
N ARG A 75 68.43 -47.21 -29.00
CA ARG A 75 69.40 -48.33 -29.05
C ARG A 75 70.85 -47.89 -29.05
N ASN A 76 71.16 -46.76 -29.71
CA ASN A 76 72.49 -46.22 -29.84
C ASN A 76 72.90 -45.28 -28.72
N THR A 77 72.02 -44.99 -27.77
CA THR A 77 72.32 -44.18 -26.59
C THR A 77 73.00 -45.04 -25.55
N GLU A 78 74.14 -44.59 -25.04
CA GLU A 78 74.93 -45.36 -24.09
C GLU A 78 74.37 -45.23 -22.63
N LEU A 79 73.89 -44.10 -22.26
CA LEU A 79 73.38 -43.83 -20.91
C LEU A 79 71.86 -43.66 -20.90
N GLU A 80 71.16 -44.28 -19.97
CA GLU A 80 69.71 -44.16 -19.79
C GLU A 80 69.25 -42.71 -19.64
N SER A 81 70.04 -41.88 -18.91
CA SER A 81 69.78 -40.48 -18.71
C SER A 81 69.79 -39.59 -19.96
N GLU A 82 70.45 -40.09 -21.04
CA GLU A 82 70.58 -39.38 -22.32
C GLU A 82 69.46 -39.71 -23.31
N VAL A 83 68.68 -40.78 -23.08
CA VAL A 83 67.63 -41.23 -23.97
C VAL A 83 66.59 -40.09 -24.20
N VAL A 84 66.10 -39.47 -23.16
CA VAL A 84 65.10 -38.36 -23.26
C VAL A 84 65.70 -37.17 -24.02
N PRO A 85 66.90 -36.63 -23.69
CA PRO A 85 67.53 -35.57 -24.47
C PRO A 85 67.72 -35.88 -25.91
N ASN A 86 68.15 -37.12 -26.23
CA ASN A 86 68.39 -37.53 -27.59
C ASN A 86 67.10 -37.66 -28.43
N LEU A 87 66.00 -38.12 -27.83
CA LEU A 87 64.69 -38.13 -28.47
C LEU A 87 64.17 -36.67 -28.67
N MET A 88 64.39 -35.78 -27.72
CA MET A 88 64.04 -34.38 -27.88
C MET A 88 64.75 -33.75 -29.08
N MET A 89 66.01 -33.91 -29.19
CA MET A 89 66.82 -33.42 -30.33
C MET A 89 66.45 -34.07 -31.65
N GLY A 90 66.18 -35.36 -31.63
CA GLY A 90 65.93 -36.17 -32.86
C GLY A 90 64.56 -35.83 -33.49
N PHE A 91 63.56 -35.54 -32.69
CA PHE A 91 62.16 -35.29 -33.13
C PHE A 91 61.63 -33.88 -32.90
N GLY A 92 62.40 -33.00 -32.25
CA GLY A 92 61.96 -31.66 -31.94
C GLY A 92 60.76 -31.67 -31.03
N ILE A 93 60.74 -32.56 -30.04
CA ILE A 93 59.70 -32.70 -29.01
C ILE A 93 60.24 -32.19 -27.66
N ASP A 94 59.33 -31.82 -26.73
CA ASP A 94 59.75 -31.42 -25.42
C ASP A 94 60.00 -32.61 -24.47
N GLN A 95 60.52 -32.32 -23.29
CA GLN A 95 60.90 -33.32 -22.29
C GLN A 95 59.68 -34.17 -21.85
N THR A 96 58.52 -33.59 -21.62
CA THR A 96 57.31 -34.34 -21.18
C THR A 96 56.82 -35.31 -22.27
N GLN A 97 56.88 -34.87 -23.51
CA GLN A 97 56.57 -35.71 -24.66
C GLN A 97 57.60 -36.85 -24.84
N ALA A 98 58.90 -36.57 -24.71
CA ALA A 98 59.95 -37.54 -24.84
C ALA A 98 59.90 -38.58 -23.71
N GLU A 99 59.70 -38.21 -22.48
CA GLU A 99 59.49 -39.11 -21.35
C GLU A 99 58.28 -40.03 -21.60
N PHE A 100 57.13 -39.45 -22.01
CA PHE A 100 55.91 -40.23 -22.31
C PHE A 100 56.16 -41.27 -23.37
N VAL A 101 56.91 -40.93 -24.39
CA VAL A 101 57.25 -41.86 -25.49
C VAL A 101 58.25 -42.93 -25.05
N ALA A 102 59.28 -42.60 -24.28
CA ALA A 102 60.26 -43.53 -23.77
C ALA A 102 59.63 -44.64 -22.89
N GLU A 103 58.54 -44.34 -22.22
CA GLU A 103 57.77 -45.27 -21.39
C GLU A 103 56.82 -46.19 -22.18
N ILE A 104 56.69 -46.00 -23.50
CA ILE A 104 55.77 -46.80 -24.32
C ILE A 104 56.27 -48.21 -24.44
N LYS A 105 55.42 -49.15 -24.08
CA LYS A 105 55.77 -50.60 -24.25
C LYS A 105 55.86 -50.98 -25.72
N LEU A 106 56.90 -51.71 -26.15
CA LEU A 106 57.10 -52.15 -27.53
C LEU A 106 55.87 -52.81 -28.13
N ARG A 107 55.10 -53.57 -27.36
CA ARG A 107 53.89 -54.22 -27.83
C ARG A 107 52.80 -53.24 -28.29
N ASN A 108 52.88 -51.98 -27.85
CA ASN A 108 51.90 -50.90 -28.17
C ASN A 108 52.29 -50.17 -29.48
N ILE A 109 53.44 -50.56 -30.11
CA ILE A 109 53.91 -50.00 -31.38
C ILE A 109 53.38 -50.83 -32.55
N ASN A 110 52.10 -51.09 -32.57
CA ASN A 110 51.45 -51.80 -33.65
C ASN A 110 50.45 -50.89 -34.41
N ARG A 111 50.08 -51.32 -35.61
CA ARG A 111 49.19 -50.53 -36.48
C ARG A 111 47.84 -50.17 -35.82
N GLU A 112 47.29 -51.11 -35.08
CA GLU A 112 46.02 -50.91 -34.38
C GLU A 112 46.13 -49.80 -33.31
N TYR A 113 47.18 -49.81 -32.50
CA TYR A 113 47.46 -48.79 -31.50
C TYR A 113 47.65 -47.40 -32.11
N ILE A 114 48.43 -47.35 -33.26
CA ILE A 114 48.64 -46.08 -33.96
C ILE A 114 47.31 -45.50 -34.46
N LEU A 115 46.49 -46.29 -35.14
CA LEU A 115 45.16 -45.83 -35.63
C LEU A 115 44.27 -45.37 -34.50
N LYS A 116 44.25 -46.09 -33.38
CA LYS A 116 43.49 -45.74 -32.22
C LYS A 116 43.96 -44.40 -31.63
N ARG A 117 45.27 -44.14 -31.58
CA ARG A 117 45.81 -42.89 -31.06
C ARG A 117 45.51 -41.67 -31.96
N THR A 118 45.59 -41.88 -33.28
CA THR A 118 45.24 -40.85 -34.26
C THR A 118 43.78 -40.48 -34.15
N SER A 119 42.87 -41.46 -34.06
CA SER A 119 41.42 -41.17 -33.83
C SER A 119 41.17 -40.46 -32.49
N GLU A 120 41.89 -40.86 -31.44
CA GLU A 120 41.82 -40.23 -30.14
C GLU A 120 42.33 -38.77 -30.19
N THR A 121 43.33 -38.47 -30.96
CA THR A 121 43.84 -37.09 -31.17
C THR A 121 42.80 -36.21 -31.83
N GLU A 122 42.17 -36.71 -32.91
CA GLU A 122 41.09 -35.96 -33.60
C GLU A 122 39.86 -35.71 -32.73
N GLU A 123 39.50 -36.69 -31.88
CA GLU A 123 38.41 -36.52 -30.91
C GLU A 123 38.77 -35.46 -29.86
N LEU A 124 39.97 -35.50 -29.31
CA LEU A 124 40.45 -34.51 -28.34
C LEU A 124 40.53 -33.11 -28.93
N GLU A 125 40.94 -32.94 -30.18
CA GLU A 125 40.97 -31.63 -30.83
C GLU A 125 39.55 -31.05 -30.94
N ARG A 126 38.58 -31.84 -31.37
CA ARG A 126 37.16 -31.40 -31.42
C ARG A 126 36.62 -31.05 -30.04
N ASP A 127 36.90 -31.86 -29.04
CA ASP A 127 36.47 -31.61 -27.65
C ASP A 127 37.11 -30.34 -27.10
N ILE A 128 38.39 -30.07 -27.42
CA ILE A 128 39.09 -28.84 -26.99
C ILE A 128 38.45 -27.61 -27.65
N GLU A 129 38.17 -27.67 -28.96
CA GLU A 129 37.48 -26.55 -29.65
C GLU A 129 36.11 -26.27 -29.04
N GLU A 130 35.34 -27.32 -28.69
CA GLU A 130 34.04 -27.16 -28.03
C GLU A 130 34.20 -26.51 -26.66
N LEU A 131 35.11 -27.02 -25.81
CA LEU A 131 35.35 -26.47 -24.48
C LEU A 131 35.85 -25.02 -24.52
N GLU A 132 36.74 -24.69 -25.48
CA GLU A 132 37.20 -23.31 -25.69
C GLU A 132 36.04 -22.40 -26.08
N SER A 133 35.15 -22.86 -26.94
CA SER A 133 33.96 -22.13 -27.33
C SER A 133 33.02 -21.87 -26.16
N ILE A 134 32.93 -22.81 -25.20
CA ILE A 134 32.14 -22.69 -23.98
C ILE A 134 32.75 -21.66 -23.04
N VAL A 135 34.08 -21.74 -22.78
CA VAL A 135 34.77 -20.79 -21.87
C VAL A 135 34.64 -19.36 -22.34
N ASN A 136 34.74 -19.13 -23.66
CA ASN A 136 34.73 -17.80 -24.27
C ASN A 136 33.31 -17.28 -24.54
N ASN A 137 32.25 -18.07 -24.37
CA ASN A 137 30.89 -17.69 -24.68
C ASN A 137 29.96 -17.75 -23.46
N ARG A 138 29.64 -16.56 -22.92
CA ARG A 138 28.75 -16.45 -21.76
C ARG A 138 27.35 -17.07 -21.99
N ARG A 139 26.85 -17.08 -23.24
CA ARG A 139 25.55 -17.70 -23.54
C ARG A 139 25.61 -19.22 -23.40
N LYS A 140 26.72 -19.86 -23.87
CA LYS A 140 26.92 -21.30 -23.72
C LYS A 140 27.07 -21.70 -22.24
N LEU A 141 27.82 -20.93 -21.44
CA LEU A 141 27.89 -21.14 -19.98
C LEU A 141 26.52 -21.08 -19.29
N LYS A 142 25.69 -20.10 -19.66
CA LYS A 142 24.31 -20.02 -19.13
C LYS A 142 23.45 -21.19 -19.59
N ALA A 143 23.58 -21.66 -20.82
CA ALA A 143 22.84 -22.82 -21.33
C ALA A 143 23.14 -24.08 -20.50
N ILE A 144 24.40 -24.33 -20.16
CA ILE A 144 24.79 -25.45 -19.29
C ILE A 144 24.09 -25.35 -17.93
N ILE A 145 24.05 -24.14 -17.31
CA ILE A 145 23.37 -23.95 -16.05
C ILE A 145 21.86 -24.26 -16.16
N ILE A 146 21.24 -23.79 -17.22
CA ILE A 146 19.81 -24.03 -17.47
C ILE A 146 19.52 -25.51 -17.62
N ASP A 147 20.36 -26.23 -18.35
CA ASP A 147 20.16 -27.67 -18.59
C ASP A 147 20.41 -28.50 -17.32
N GLU A 148 21.44 -28.15 -16.52
CA GLU A 148 21.64 -28.74 -15.20
C GLU A 148 20.44 -28.49 -14.26
N LEU A 149 19.92 -27.27 -14.23
CA LEU A 149 18.74 -26.93 -13.41
C LEU A 149 17.48 -27.65 -13.89
N LYS A 150 17.25 -27.77 -15.19
CA LYS A 150 16.16 -28.58 -15.77
C LYS A 150 16.25 -30.06 -15.37
N ALA A 151 17.44 -30.63 -15.43
CA ALA A 151 17.66 -32.00 -15.01
C ALA A 151 17.37 -32.21 -13.52
N ILE A 152 17.83 -31.30 -12.68
CA ILE A 152 17.54 -31.30 -11.23
C ILE A 152 16.03 -31.14 -10.97
N SER A 153 15.40 -30.19 -11.65
CA SER A 153 13.96 -29.96 -11.53
C SER A 153 13.13 -31.17 -11.93
N LYS A 154 13.53 -31.86 -13.01
CA LYS A 154 12.86 -33.09 -13.45
C LYS A 154 13.02 -34.24 -12.44
N LYS A 155 14.16 -34.32 -11.77
CA LYS A 155 14.45 -35.42 -10.84
C LYS A 155 13.89 -35.20 -9.44
N TYR A 156 13.89 -33.95 -8.97
CA TYR A 156 13.58 -33.60 -7.57
C TYR A 156 12.43 -32.61 -7.43
N GLY A 157 11.93 -32.04 -8.53
CA GLY A 157 10.86 -31.05 -8.51
C GLY A 157 9.56 -31.64 -7.97
N THR A 158 8.95 -30.94 -7.04
CA THR A 158 7.62 -31.24 -6.52
C THR A 158 6.63 -30.16 -6.97
N PRO A 159 5.36 -30.52 -7.28
CA PRO A 159 4.35 -29.55 -7.62
C PRO A 159 4.17 -28.53 -6.49
N ARG A 160 4.00 -27.27 -6.84
CA ARG A 160 3.68 -26.21 -5.86
C ARG A 160 2.32 -26.50 -5.23
N LYS A 161 2.26 -26.53 -3.90
CA LYS A 161 1.02 -26.73 -3.14
C LYS A 161 0.22 -25.44 -2.93
N THR A 162 0.92 -24.30 -2.93
CA THR A 162 0.34 -22.97 -2.69
C THR A 162 -0.09 -22.34 -4.01
N GLY A 163 -1.31 -21.89 -4.11
CA GLY A 163 -1.79 -21.06 -5.23
C GLY A 163 -1.14 -19.67 -5.18
N ILE A 164 -0.97 -19.06 -6.33
CA ILE A 164 -0.62 -17.64 -6.44
C ILE A 164 -1.91 -16.93 -6.85
N VAL A 165 -2.34 -15.97 -6.02
CA VAL A 165 -3.49 -15.11 -6.29
C VAL A 165 -2.94 -13.70 -6.49
N TYR A 166 -3.29 -13.07 -7.60
CA TYR A 166 -2.89 -11.70 -7.85
C TYR A 166 -3.84 -10.72 -7.13
N ALA A 167 -3.34 -9.56 -6.74
CA ALA A 167 -4.14 -8.56 -6.04
C ALA A 167 -5.41 -8.12 -6.81
N SER A 168 -5.38 -8.21 -8.16
CA SER A 168 -6.54 -7.94 -9.02
C SER A 168 -7.60 -9.06 -9.03
N GLU A 169 -7.27 -10.24 -8.54
CA GLU A 169 -8.15 -11.41 -8.45
C GLU A 169 -8.73 -11.59 -7.04
N LEU A 170 -8.20 -10.83 -6.07
CA LEU A 170 -8.78 -10.76 -4.74
C LEU A 170 -10.07 -9.93 -4.86
N GLU A 171 -11.21 -10.56 -4.69
CA GLU A 171 -12.39 -9.83 -4.24
C GLU A 171 -12.00 -9.19 -2.92
N GLU A 172 -11.93 -7.85 -2.87
CA GLU A 172 -11.74 -7.15 -1.62
C GLU A 172 -12.86 -7.65 -0.70
N PRO A 173 -12.53 -8.29 0.44
CA PRO A 173 -13.57 -8.69 1.38
C PRO A 173 -14.32 -7.40 1.74
N ASP A 174 -15.63 -7.46 1.65
CA ASP A 174 -16.48 -6.34 2.03
C ASP A 174 -16.12 -6.02 3.49
N GLU A 175 -15.36 -4.95 3.72
CA GLU A 175 -14.90 -4.55 5.06
C GLU A 175 -16.11 -4.41 5.99
N ASP A 176 -17.31 -4.20 5.41
CA ASP A 176 -18.57 -4.08 6.10
C ASP A 176 -19.09 -5.41 6.70
N GLU A 177 -18.72 -6.57 6.14
CA GLU A 177 -19.14 -7.87 6.69
C GLU A 177 -18.42 -8.24 8.00
N GLN A 178 -17.22 -7.70 8.25
CA GLN A 178 -16.41 -8.04 9.43
C GLN A 178 -16.64 -7.11 10.63
N VAL A 179 -17.34 -6.00 10.44
CA VAL A 179 -17.64 -5.05 11.53
C VAL A 179 -18.90 -5.48 12.24
N GLU A 180 -18.81 -5.75 13.55
CA GLU A 180 -19.99 -5.98 14.38
C GLU A 180 -20.88 -4.74 14.42
N ASP A 181 -22.19 -4.92 14.18
CA ASP A 181 -23.14 -3.82 14.26
C ASP A 181 -23.87 -3.86 15.61
N TYR A 182 -23.80 -2.75 16.32
CA TYR A 182 -24.47 -2.55 17.61
C TYR A 182 -24.85 -1.09 17.79
N ALA A 183 -25.86 -0.84 18.63
CA ALA A 183 -26.36 0.50 18.91
C ALA A 183 -25.35 1.29 19.76
N VAL A 184 -25.11 2.52 19.37
CA VAL A 184 -24.23 3.47 20.05
C VAL A 184 -24.87 4.86 20.13
N THR A 185 -24.52 5.62 21.15
CA THR A 185 -24.84 7.05 21.23
C THR A 185 -23.58 7.86 20.95
N LEU A 186 -23.68 8.79 20.04
CA LEU A 186 -22.60 9.66 19.61
C LEU A 186 -22.75 11.03 20.26
N PHE A 187 -21.63 11.58 20.69
CA PHE A 187 -21.55 12.91 21.30
C PHE A 187 -20.46 13.72 20.62
N LEU A 188 -20.78 14.95 20.25
CA LEU A 188 -19.82 15.93 19.78
C LEU A 188 -19.87 17.15 20.69
N SER A 189 -18.71 17.58 21.16
CA SER A 189 -18.59 18.81 21.93
C SER A 189 -18.40 20.05 21.05
N CYS A 190 -18.62 21.23 21.60
CA CYS A 190 -18.44 22.52 20.89
C CYS A 190 -16.98 22.72 20.43
N GLU A 191 -16.01 22.21 21.17
CA GLU A 191 -14.57 22.26 20.82
C GLU A 191 -14.10 21.11 19.91
N GLY A 192 -15.01 20.23 19.47
CA GLY A 192 -14.68 19.16 18.50
C GLY A 192 -14.19 17.86 19.11
N TYR A 193 -14.49 17.57 20.37
CA TYR A 193 -14.29 16.26 20.99
C TYR A 193 -15.47 15.34 20.69
N PHE A 194 -15.14 14.16 20.20
CA PHE A 194 -16.12 13.13 19.81
C PHE A 194 -16.05 11.94 20.75
N LYS A 195 -17.22 11.40 21.11
CA LYS A 195 -17.35 10.15 21.87
C LYS A 195 -18.35 9.22 21.22
N LYS A 196 -18.00 7.95 21.15
CA LYS A 196 -18.89 6.85 20.81
C LYS A 196 -19.10 6.02 22.08
N ILE A 197 -20.33 5.93 22.57
CA ILE A 197 -20.65 5.25 23.83
C ILE A 197 -21.71 4.19 23.55
N THR A 198 -21.44 2.95 23.97
CA THR A 198 -22.42 1.85 23.86
C THR A 198 -23.60 2.08 24.80
N ALA A 199 -24.78 1.56 24.45
CA ALA A 199 -25.97 1.68 25.26
C ALA A 199 -25.77 1.12 26.69
N GLN A 200 -24.98 0.06 26.84
CA GLN A 200 -24.63 -0.51 28.15
C GLN A 200 -23.75 0.45 28.96
N SER A 201 -22.71 1.02 28.36
CA SER A 201 -21.82 1.96 29.04
C SER A 201 -22.55 3.24 29.43
N LEU A 202 -23.49 3.71 28.58
CA LEU A 202 -24.28 4.91 28.85
C LEU A 202 -25.23 4.73 30.04
N ARG A 203 -25.88 3.56 30.18
CA ARG A 203 -26.75 3.25 31.34
C ARG A 203 -26.01 3.24 32.68
N MET A 204 -24.72 2.85 32.64
CA MET A 204 -23.89 2.77 33.86
C MET A 204 -23.11 4.06 34.13
N SER A 205 -23.29 5.08 33.30
CA SER A 205 -22.49 6.30 33.33
C SER A 205 -23.24 7.41 34.08
N GLY A 206 -22.50 8.26 34.79
CA GLY A 206 -22.95 9.56 35.25
C GLY A 206 -22.96 10.62 34.15
N GLU A 207 -22.73 11.86 34.53
CA GLU A 207 -22.68 12.99 33.60
C GLU A 207 -21.52 12.88 32.59
N GLN A 208 -21.72 13.45 31.41
CA GLN A 208 -20.72 13.55 30.37
C GLN A 208 -19.63 14.55 30.76
N LYS A 209 -18.37 14.09 30.74
CA LYS A 209 -17.23 14.98 31.01
C LYS A 209 -16.87 15.77 29.75
N TYR A 210 -16.75 17.07 29.87
CA TYR A 210 -16.24 18.00 28.88
C TYR A 210 -14.97 18.69 29.37
N LYS A 211 -14.24 19.35 28.50
CA LYS A 211 -13.14 20.23 28.85
C LYS A 211 -13.72 21.51 29.51
N ASP A 212 -12.91 22.17 30.35
CA ASP A 212 -13.30 23.40 30.98
C ASP A 212 -13.70 24.47 29.95
N GLY A 213 -14.93 24.98 30.04
CA GLY A 213 -15.50 25.92 29.09
C GLY A 213 -16.13 25.32 27.84
N ASP A 214 -16.04 23.99 27.63
CA ASP A 214 -16.68 23.26 26.53
C ASP A 214 -18.04 22.70 26.97
N GLY A 215 -18.87 22.33 26.01
CA GLY A 215 -20.17 21.75 26.23
C GLY A 215 -20.64 20.86 25.10
N LEU A 216 -21.80 20.26 25.27
CA LEU A 216 -22.43 19.43 24.25
C LEU A 216 -22.88 20.28 23.04
N ALA A 217 -22.38 19.99 21.86
CA ALA A 217 -22.87 20.58 20.61
C ALA A 217 -24.03 19.77 20.03
N VAL A 218 -23.85 18.44 19.89
CA VAL A 218 -24.87 17.53 19.35
C VAL A 218 -24.69 16.12 19.89
N SER A 219 -25.79 15.41 20.10
CA SER A 219 -25.79 13.97 20.38
C SER A 219 -26.99 13.30 19.69
N PHE A 220 -26.78 12.08 19.22
CA PHE A 220 -27.84 11.24 18.67
C PHE A 220 -27.45 9.76 18.74
N GLU A 221 -28.45 8.91 18.60
CA GLU A 221 -28.27 7.45 18.52
C GLU A 221 -27.96 7.05 17.08
N SER A 222 -27.05 6.11 16.91
CA SER A 222 -26.63 5.54 15.63
C SER A 222 -26.17 4.11 15.81
N THR A 223 -25.59 3.49 14.78
CA THR A 223 -25.02 2.14 14.85
C THR A 223 -23.52 2.15 14.55
N ASN A 224 -22.83 1.10 14.97
CA ASN A 224 -21.39 1.00 14.78
C ASN A 224 -20.98 0.95 13.28
N ARG A 225 -21.88 0.48 12.40
CA ARG A 225 -21.62 0.45 10.95
C ARG A 225 -21.97 1.74 10.22
N ALA A 226 -22.64 2.69 10.90
CA ALA A 226 -23.07 3.92 10.26
C ALA A 226 -21.90 4.76 9.74
N GLU A 227 -22.18 5.52 8.68
CA GLU A 227 -21.30 6.58 8.20
C GLU A 227 -21.62 7.90 8.91
N LEU A 228 -20.61 8.73 9.07
CA LEU A 228 -20.72 10.08 9.61
C LEU A 228 -20.11 11.09 8.66
N LEU A 229 -20.79 12.21 8.54
CA LEU A 229 -20.33 13.40 7.83
C LEU A 229 -20.06 14.51 8.83
N PHE A 230 -18.86 15.07 8.80
CA PHE A 230 -18.44 16.19 9.64
C PHE A 230 -18.25 17.42 8.77
N LEU A 231 -19.15 18.40 8.87
CA LEU A 231 -19.03 19.69 8.19
C LEU A 231 -18.15 20.62 8.99
N THR A 232 -17.26 21.37 8.32
CA THR A 232 -16.33 22.31 8.95
C THR A 232 -16.61 23.76 8.56
N ASP A 233 -16.08 24.68 9.35
CA ASP A 233 -16.13 26.13 9.12
C ASP A 233 -15.39 26.58 7.85
N LYS A 234 -14.44 25.75 7.36
CA LYS A 234 -13.72 25.97 6.08
C LYS A 234 -14.41 25.31 4.86
N GLN A 235 -15.72 25.10 4.91
CA GLN A 235 -16.55 24.54 3.83
C GLN A 235 -16.04 23.18 3.32
N GLN A 236 -15.50 22.38 4.24
CA GLN A 236 -15.08 21.01 3.95
C GLN A 236 -16.00 20.02 4.65
N MET A 237 -16.12 18.84 4.07
CA MET A 237 -16.87 17.73 4.67
C MET A 237 -15.92 16.55 4.81
N TYR A 238 -15.80 16.04 6.02
CA TYR A 238 -15.05 14.81 6.30
C TYR A 238 -16.00 13.66 6.50
N LYS A 239 -15.66 12.52 5.92
CA LYS A 239 -16.41 11.28 6.02
C LYS A 239 -15.63 10.27 6.85
N ALA A 240 -16.27 9.64 7.81
CA ALA A 240 -15.71 8.57 8.62
C ALA A 240 -16.81 7.55 8.95
N ARG A 241 -16.42 6.31 9.26
CA ARG A 241 -17.34 5.32 9.82
C ARG A 241 -17.33 5.40 11.33
N VAL A 242 -18.45 5.09 11.96
CA VAL A 242 -18.53 5.02 13.43
C VAL A 242 -17.55 3.97 13.96
N SER A 243 -17.36 2.88 13.24
CA SER A 243 -16.38 1.82 13.55
C SER A 243 -14.93 2.29 13.54
N ASP A 244 -14.60 3.39 12.87
CA ASP A 244 -13.26 3.98 12.88
C ASP A 244 -12.86 4.57 14.24
N PHE A 245 -13.84 4.69 15.15
CA PHE A 245 -13.66 5.25 16.48
C PHE A 245 -13.83 4.20 17.56
N GLU A 246 -12.97 4.22 18.56
CA GLU A 246 -13.06 3.32 19.71
C GLU A 246 -14.23 3.67 20.63
N ASP A 247 -14.79 2.65 21.30
CA ASP A 247 -15.83 2.85 22.30
C ASP A 247 -15.27 3.57 23.52
N GLY A 248 -15.93 4.65 23.88
CA GLY A 248 -15.55 5.52 25.00
C GLY A 248 -16.46 5.37 26.22
N LYS A 249 -16.12 6.10 27.27
CA LYS A 249 -16.93 6.26 28.50
C LYS A 249 -17.34 7.73 28.68
N ALA A 250 -18.43 7.97 29.39
CA ALA A 250 -18.85 9.33 29.70
C ALA A 250 -17.79 10.15 30.46
N SER A 251 -17.00 9.49 31.30
CA SER A 251 -15.98 10.11 32.16
C SER A 251 -14.71 10.59 31.45
N VAL A 252 -14.53 10.28 30.14
CA VAL A 252 -13.37 10.74 29.36
C VAL A 252 -13.74 11.92 28.45
N LEU A 253 -12.75 12.70 28.01
CA LEU A 253 -12.98 13.83 27.11
C LEU A 253 -13.40 13.38 25.71
N GLY A 254 -12.96 12.20 25.28
CA GLY A 254 -13.19 11.69 23.92
C GLY A 254 -12.04 11.97 22.97
N ILE A 255 -12.28 11.73 21.68
CA ILE A 255 -11.30 11.83 20.59
C ILE A 255 -11.40 13.22 19.98
N TYR A 256 -10.29 13.94 19.88
CA TYR A 256 -10.23 15.24 19.22
C TYR A 256 -10.26 15.06 17.69
N LEU A 257 -11.40 15.43 17.07
CA LEU A 257 -11.68 15.19 15.64
C LEU A 257 -10.65 15.82 14.68
N PRO A 258 -10.20 17.06 14.87
CA PRO A 258 -9.23 17.68 13.98
C PRO A 258 -7.96 16.84 13.81
N THR A 259 -7.44 16.27 14.88
CA THR A 259 -6.28 15.38 14.84
C THR A 259 -6.63 14.03 14.22
N ARG A 260 -7.77 13.45 14.60
CA ARG A 260 -8.18 12.11 14.13
C ARG A 260 -8.46 12.07 12.62
N LEU A 261 -9.13 13.10 12.12
CA LEU A 261 -9.51 13.23 10.71
C LEU A 261 -8.45 13.95 9.86
N LYS A 262 -7.32 14.36 10.46
CA LYS A 262 -6.24 15.10 9.79
C LYS A 262 -6.77 16.35 9.08
N MET A 263 -7.55 17.15 9.81
CA MET A 263 -8.09 18.42 9.34
C MET A 263 -6.98 19.44 9.09
N ASP A 264 -7.29 20.46 8.30
CA ASP A 264 -6.37 21.57 8.06
C ASP A 264 -6.18 22.41 9.33
N GLU A 265 -5.05 23.07 9.48
CA GLU A 265 -4.75 23.91 10.64
C GLU A 265 -5.81 25.02 10.85
N GLY A 266 -6.32 25.14 12.06
CA GLY A 266 -7.36 26.11 12.41
C GLY A 266 -8.73 25.81 11.77
N GLU A 267 -9.02 24.57 11.45
CA GLU A 267 -10.33 24.11 10.98
C GLU A 267 -11.13 23.51 12.15
N SER A 268 -12.42 23.87 12.26
CA SER A 268 -13.31 23.42 13.32
C SER A 268 -14.54 22.72 12.77
N VAL A 269 -15.00 21.67 13.47
CA VAL A 269 -16.24 20.97 13.12
C VAL A 269 -17.44 21.79 13.58
N ILE A 270 -18.35 22.11 12.66
CA ILE A 270 -19.59 22.85 12.95
C ILE A 270 -20.84 21.96 12.98
N ALA A 271 -20.78 20.78 12.36
CA ALA A 271 -21.88 19.81 12.40
C ALA A 271 -21.42 18.39 12.24
N MET A 272 -22.07 17.47 12.91
CA MET A 272 -21.97 16.02 12.77
C MET A 272 -23.31 15.49 12.27
N ILE A 273 -23.30 14.71 11.18
CA ILE A 273 -24.51 14.30 10.46
C ILE A 273 -24.41 12.79 10.21
N ASP A 274 -25.49 12.08 10.54
CA ASP A 274 -25.70 10.70 10.10
C ASP A 274 -26.50 10.75 8.78
N PRO A 275 -25.87 10.43 7.63
CA PRO A 275 -26.54 10.50 6.34
C PRO A 275 -27.58 9.39 6.14
N GLY A 276 -27.49 8.30 6.89
CA GLY A 276 -28.31 7.12 6.69
C GLY A 276 -28.21 6.60 5.25
N ASP A 277 -29.36 6.54 4.56
CA ASP A 277 -29.45 6.12 3.15
C ASP A 277 -29.29 7.26 2.13
N TYR A 278 -28.79 8.41 2.54
CA TYR A 278 -28.58 9.63 1.74
C TYR A 278 -29.84 10.23 1.08
N LYS A 279 -31.04 9.78 1.44
CA LYS A 279 -32.30 10.27 0.83
C LYS A 279 -32.85 11.55 1.47
N LYS A 280 -32.30 11.94 2.62
CA LYS A 280 -32.66 13.15 3.35
C LYS A 280 -32.07 14.40 2.68
N HIS A 281 -32.42 15.57 3.22
CA HIS A 281 -31.86 16.84 2.77
C HIS A 281 -31.10 17.51 3.92
N LEU A 282 -30.03 18.23 3.56
CA LEU A 282 -29.25 19.05 4.47
C LEU A 282 -29.70 20.52 4.33
N LEU A 283 -30.14 21.12 5.41
CA LEU A 283 -30.44 22.52 5.48
C LEU A 283 -29.26 23.28 6.08
N LEU A 284 -28.70 24.20 5.32
CA LEU A 284 -27.66 25.12 5.73
C LEU A 284 -28.25 26.53 5.87
N MET A 285 -28.14 27.14 7.06
CA MET A 285 -28.53 28.52 7.31
C MET A 285 -27.28 29.37 7.37
N PHE A 286 -27.21 30.40 6.54
CA PHE A 286 -26.05 31.29 6.44
C PHE A 286 -26.25 32.59 7.23
N GLU A 287 -25.17 33.17 7.69
CA GLU A 287 -25.14 34.42 8.45
C GLU A 287 -25.83 35.59 7.74
N ASN A 288 -25.78 35.59 6.40
CA ASN A 288 -26.43 36.60 5.56
C ASN A 288 -27.95 36.42 5.39
N GLY A 289 -28.59 35.53 6.17
CA GLY A 289 -30.02 35.28 6.14
C GLY A 289 -30.52 34.43 4.98
N LYS A 290 -29.60 33.82 4.20
CA LYS A 290 -29.94 32.86 3.19
C LYS A 290 -29.98 31.44 3.74
N ALA A 291 -30.69 30.55 3.06
CA ALA A 291 -30.72 29.12 3.35
C ALA A 291 -30.53 28.31 2.11
N ALA A 292 -29.79 27.21 2.22
CA ALA A 292 -29.63 26.22 1.16
C ALA A 292 -30.18 24.87 1.66
N ARG A 293 -31.15 24.31 0.92
CA ARG A 293 -31.59 22.93 1.09
C ARG A 293 -30.89 22.09 0.03
N ILE A 294 -30.03 21.17 0.43
CA ILE A 294 -29.18 20.38 -0.44
C ILE A 294 -29.56 18.92 -0.27
N GLU A 295 -29.69 18.18 -1.39
CA GLU A 295 -29.88 16.75 -1.35
C GLU A 295 -28.64 16.07 -0.74
N LEU A 296 -28.85 15.18 0.24
CA LEU A 296 -27.73 14.52 0.92
C LEU A 296 -26.94 13.61 -0.02
N SER A 297 -27.60 13.09 -1.07
CA SER A 297 -26.95 12.34 -2.18
C SER A 297 -25.81 13.10 -2.86
N ALA A 298 -25.81 14.45 -2.81
CA ALA A 298 -24.70 15.27 -3.32
C ALA A 298 -23.38 15.07 -2.54
N TYR A 299 -23.44 14.55 -1.34
CA TYR A 299 -22.28 14.24 -0.48
C TYR A 299 -21.88 12.78 -0.51
N GLU A 300 -22.67 11.92 -1.16
CA GLU A 300 -22.32 10.53 -1.38
C GLU A 300 -21.10 10.41 -2.29
N THR A 301 -20.12 9.63 -1.88
CA THR A 301 -18.92 9.38 -2.67
C THR A 301 -18.82 7.92 -3.05
N LYS A 302 -18.65 7.62 -4.34
CA LYS A 302 -18.45 6.26 -4.87
C LYS A 302 -17.07 5.67 -4.55
N THR A 303 -16.17 6.45 -4.01
CA THR A 303 -14.81 6.05 -3.61
C THR A 303 -14.62 6.35 -2.15
N ASN A 304 -13.72 5.65 -1.46
CA ASN A 304 -13.31 5.89 -0.06
C ASN A 304 -12.67 7.29 0.15
N ARG A 305 -13.25 8.30 -0.44
CA ARG A 305 -12.79 9.68 -0.34
C ARG A 305 -13.23 10.26 1.01
N ARG A 306 -12.28 10.38 1.93
CA ARG A 306 -12.54 10.84 3.30
C ARG A 306 -12.71 12.36 3.43
N LYS A 307 -12.33 13.15 2.43
CA LYS A 307 -12.41 14.63 2.45
C LYS A 307 -13.06 15.16 1.17
N LEU A 308 -14.08 15.98 1.32
CA LEU A 308 -14.80 16.70 0.27
C LEU A 308 -14.56 18.20 0.43
N VAL A 309 -13.94 18.82 -0.57
CA VAL A 309 -13.76 20.27 -0.64
C VAL A 309 -14.98 20.92 -1.28
N GLY A 310 -15.34 22.13 -0.86
CA GLY A 310 -16.51 22.84 -1.37
C GLY A 310 -17.82 22.17 -0.98
N ALA A 311 -17.95 21.80 0.29
CA ALA A 311 -19.16 21.18 0.84
C ALA A 311 -20.33 22.16 1.00
N CYS A 312 -20.08 23.45 1.03
CA CYS A 312 -21.10 24.51 1.02
C CYS A 312 -20.54 25.78 0.38
N SER A 313 -21.40 26.81 0.26
CA SER A 313 -20.98 28.12 -0.28
C SER A 313 -20.01 28.84 0.67
N ASP A 314 -19.00 29.47 0.10
CA ASP A 314 -17.99 30.31 0.77
C ASP A 314 -18.39 31.76 0.97
N LYS A 315 -19.56 32.15 0.47
CA LYS A 315 -19.99 33.57 0.44
C LYS A 315 -20.45 34.12 1.79
N SER A 316 -20.78 33.25 2.74
CA SER A 316 -21.19 33.61 4.08
C SER A 316 -20.99 32.44 5.05
N PRO A 317 -20.61 32.70 6.32
CA PRO A 317 -20.48 31.63 7.31
C PRO A 317 -21.79 30.87 7.52
N VAL A 318 -21.67 29.56 7.78
CA VAL A 318 -22.83 28.74 8.18
C VAL A 318 -23.11 28.97 9.67
N LYS A 319 -24.34 29.28 10.02
CA LYS A 319 -24.80 29.50 11.41
C LYS A 319 -25.57 28.33 11.98
N ALA A 320 -26.26 27.58 11.15
CA ALA A 320 -26.95 26.37 11.61
C ALA A 320 -26.99 25.33 10.50
N VAL A 321 -26.95 24.08 10.92
CA VAL A 321 -27.03 22.89 10.07
C VAL A 321 -28.11 21.98 10.62
N MET A 322 -29.07 21.59 9.78
CA MET A 322 -30.19 20.74 10.19
C MET A 322 -30.43 19.65 9.15
N LEU A 323 -30.85 18.49 9.57
CA LEU A 323 -31.19 17.37 8.69
C LEU A 323 -32.73 17.36 8.49
N ILE A 324 -33.17 17.39 7.24
CA ILE A 324 -34.59 17.35 6.88
C ILE A 324 -34.92 15.92 6.43
N GLY A 325 -35.60 15.16 7.29
CA GLY A 325 -36.25 13.90 6.91
C GLY A 325 -37.71 14.13 6.55
N GLU A 326 -38.42 14.83 7.42
CA GLU A 326 -39.78 15.32 7.23
C GLU A 326 -39.77 16.83 7.31
N GLU A 327 -40.80 17.48 6.73
CA GLU A 327 -40.90 18.94 6.73
C GLU A 327 -41.20 19.44 8.15
N PHE A 328 -40.52 20.50 8.59
CA PHE A 328 -40.71 21.11 9.90
C PHE A 328 -40.54 22.63 9.85
N ASP A 329 -40.94 23.27 10.91
CA ASP A 329 -40.82 24.71 11.08
C ASP A 329 -39.48 25.07 11.70
N VAL A 330 -38.80 26.08 11.16
CA VAL A 330 -37.51 26.61 11.61
C VAL A 330 -37.73 28.00 12.21
N ALA A 331 -37.23 28.20 13.42
CA ALA A 331 -37.17 29.52 14.08
C ALA A 331 -35.81 30.16 13.76
N CYS A 332 -35.81 31.38 13.24
CA CYS A 332 -34.66 32.20 12.90
C CYS A 332 -34.61 33.45 13.75
N TYR A 333 -33.46 33.83 14.25
CA TYR A 333 -33.20 34.99 15.07
C TYR A 333 -32.13 35.87 14.43
N SER A 334 -32.37 37.16 14.39
CA SER A 334 -31.43 38.13 13.85
C SER A 334 -30.84 39.03 14.94
N SER A 335 -29.69 39.59 14.67
CA SER A 335 -28.91 40.45 15.60
C SER A 335 -29.62 41.81 15.93
N ASP A 336 -30.74 42.11 15.28
CA ASP A 336 -31.58 43.26 15.65
C ASP A 336 -32.81 42.88 16.50
N GLY A 337 -32.78 41.68 17.10
CA GLY A 337 -33.82 41.22 18.02
C GLY A 337 -35.12 40.82 17.33
N ARG A 338 -35.08 40.41 16.08
CA ARG A 338 -36.24 39.89 15.34
C ARG A 338 -36.18 38.38 15.28
N ALA A 339 -37.37 37.78 15.29
CA ALA A 339 -37.53 36.36 15.01
C ALA A 339 -38.54 36.15 13.87
N MET A 340 -38.37 35.04 13.19
CA MET A 340 -39.35 34.54 12.24
C MET A 340 -39.37 33.01 12.23
N ILE A 341 -40.53 32.48 11.87
CA ILE A 341 -40.73 31.04 11.71
C ILE A 341 -41.16 30.78 10.26
N PHE A 342 -40.45 29.91 9.59
CA PHE A 342 -40.83 29.46 8.24
C PHE A 342 -40.80 27.92 8.17
N ASN A 343 -41.55 27.35 7.24
CA ASN A 343 -41.56 25.90 7.01
C ASN A 343 -40.51 25.50 5.95
N THR A 344 -39.80 24.41 6.19
CA THR A 344 -38.76 23.91 5.27
C THR A 344 -39.32 23.58 3.88
N ALA A 345 -40.59 23.26 3.75
CA ALA A 345 -41.24 23.02 2.45
C ALA A 345 -41.19 24.22 1.50
N GLN A 346 -40.97 25.45 2.02
CA GLN A 346 -40.81 26.67 1.19
C GLN A 346 -39.45 26.70 0.44
N LEU A 347 -38.51 25.80 0.79
CA LEU A 347 -37.18 25.72 0.20
C LEU A 347 -37.10 24.56 -0.82
N GLN A 348 -36.86 24.89 -2.08
CA GLN A 348 -36.65 23.88 -3.10
C GLN A 348 -35.31 23.22 -2.91
N PRO A 349 -35.21 21.87 -2.95
CA PRO A 349 -33.95 21.13 -2.85
C PRO A 349 -33.02 21.43 -4.05
N LYS A 350 -31.73 21.44 -3.79
CA LYS A 350 -30.67 21.64 -4.78
C LYS A 350 -29.71 20.45 -4.77
N THR A 351 -29.25 20.09 -5.93
CA THR A 351 -28.22 19.03 -6.11
C THR A 351 -26.80 19.58 -5.98
N SER A 352 -26.61 20.90 -6.12
CA SER A 352 -25.30 21.54 -6.03
C SER A 352 -24.95 21.91 -4.60
N ARG A 353 -23.83 21.44 -4.09
CA ARG A 353 -23.31 21.74 -2.75
C ARG A 353 -22.90 23.20 -2.58
N SER A 354 -22.31 23.82 -3.61
CA SER A 354 -21.80 25.21 -3.57
C SER A 354 -22.90 26.27 -3.78
N THR A 355 -24.17 25.88 -3.71
CA THR A 355 -25.28 26.83 -3.86
C THR A 355 -25.26 27.90 -2.77
N GLN A 356 -25.45 29.15 -3.17
CA GLN A 356 -25.56 30.27 -2.22
C GLN A 356 -26.90 30.30 -1.46
N GLY A 357 -27.80 29.37 -1.81
CA GLY A 357 -29.15 29.33 -1.23
C GLY A 357 -30.06 30.47 -1.71
N VAL A 358 -31.22 30.53 -1.09
CA VAL A 358 -32.24 31.56 -1.30
C VAL A 358 -32.37 32.43 -0.06
N ALA A 359 -32.76 33.68 -0.24
CA ALA A 359 -33.02 34.58 0.88
C ALA A 359 -34.23 34.06 1.67
N VAL A 360 -34.06 33.90 2.99
CA VAL A 360 -35.09 33.48 3.95
C VAL A 360 -35.43 34.64 4.87
N MET A 361 -34.41 35.22 5.50
CA MET A 361 -34.59 36.37 6.38
C MET A 361 -34.02 37.62 5.72
N SER A 362 -34.87 38.63 5.53
CA SER A 362 -34.47 39.95 5.01
C SER A 362 -33.81 40.74 6.14
N LEU A 363 -32.47 40.75 6.15
CA LEU A 363 -31.67 41.44 7.13
C LEU A 363 -31.41 42.88 6.73
N LYS A 364 -31.43 43.82 7.70
CA LYS A 364 -31.01 45.22 7.49
C LYS A 364 -29.48 45.26 7.32
N ALA A 365 -28.98 46.36 6.76
CA ALA A 365 -27.55 46.59 6.63
C ALA A 365 -26.80 46.40 7.96
N LYS A 366 -25.67 45.64 7.91
CA LYS A 366 -24.84 45.29 9.09
C LYS A 366 -25.53 44.36 10.12
N ARG A 367 -26.68 43.76 9.80
CA ARG A 367 -27.35 42.78 10.65
C ARG A 367 -27.12 41.39 10.11
N VAL A 368 -27.06 40.42 11.00
CA VAL A 368 -26.75 39.03 10.70
C VAL A 368 -27.80 38.10 11.30
N LEU A 369 -27.92 36.93 10.72
CA LEU A 369 -28.61 35.81 11.34
C LEU A 369 -27.74 35.29 12.47
N GLU A 370 -28.21 35.35 13.70
CA GLU A 370 -27.46 34.88 14.88
C GLU A 370 -27.70 33.42 15.16
N LYS A 371 -28.96 32.98 15.07
CA LYS A 371 -29.35 31.63 15.45
C LYS A 371 -30.46 31.12 14.55
N ALA A 372 -30.45 29.87 14.23
CA ALA A 372 -31.55 29.15 13.60
C ALA A 372 -31.63 27.74 14.16
N MET A 373 -32.84 27.26 14.42
CA MET A 373 -33.08 25.96 15.02
C MET A 373 -34.47 25.44 14.65
N PRO A 374 -34.74 24.15 14.81
CA PRO A 374 -36.09 23.62 14.73
C PRO A 374 -36.99 24.34 15.75
N LEU A 375 -38.24 24.65 15.36
CA LEU A 375 -39.17 25.38 16.22
C LEU A 375 -39.39 24.69 17.58
N LYS A 376 -39.38 23.37 17.60
CA LYS A 376 -39.51 22.55 18.82
C LYS A 376 -38.41 22.82 19.87
N ASP A 377 -37.23 23.26 19.40
CA ASP A 377 -36.05 23.52 20.24
C ASP A 377 -35.92 25.02 20.57
N SER A 378 -36.92 25.84 20.19
CA SER A 378 -36.94 27.28 20.40
C SER A 378 -37.80 27.67 21.62
N ASP A 379 -37.47 28.81 22.20
CA ASP A 379 -38.21 29.39 23.35
C ASP A 379 -39.48 30.17 22.93
N ILE A 380 -39.82 30.20 21.63
CA ILE A 380 -40.96 30.97 21.12
C ILE A 380 -42.28 30.30 21.51
N GLN A 381 -43.05 31.00 22.34
CA GLN A 381 -44.36 30.53 22.76
C GLN A 381 -45.50 30.99 21.81
N ASN A 382 -45.46 32.23 21.36
CA ASN A 382 -46.45 32.73 20.42
C ASN A 382 -46.05 32.56 18.98
N THR A 383 -46.10 31.31 18.50
CA THR A 383 -45.66 30.94 17.14
C THR A 383 -46.43 31.67 16.02
N ALA A 384 -47.72 31.97 16.22
CA ALA A 384 -48.58 32.65 15.23
C ALA A 384 -48.05 34.03 14.85
N ARG A 385 -47.42 34.74 15.79
CA ARG A 385 -46.88 36.10 15.59
C ARG A 385 -45.66 36.11 14.68
N TYR A 386 -44.84 35.10 14.76
CA TYR A 386 -43.53 35.03 14.07
C TYR A 386 -43.61 34.19 12.80
N ARG A 387 -44.67 33.43 12.59
CA ARG A 387 -44.86 32.60 11.40
C ARG A 387 -45.10 33.49 10.18
N VAL A 388 -44.26 33.25 9.15
CA VAL A 388 -44.34 33.93 7.86
C VAL A 388 -45.02 33.07 6.80
N ARG A 389 -45.82 33.72 5.93
CA ARG A 389 -46.52 33.01 4.84
C ARG A 389 -45.61 32.71 3.66
N SER A 390 -44.64 33.56 3.45
CA SER A 390 -43.69 33.41 2.34
C SER A 390 -42.30 33.94 2.71
N ILE A 391 -41.28 33.42 2.11
CA ILE A 391 -39.90 33.90 2.23
C ILE A 391 -39.49 34.62 0.94
N PRO A 392 -38.63 35.67 1.02
CA PRO A 392 -37.99 36.21 2.23
C PRO A 392 -38.90 37.13 3.07
N ALA A 393 -38.67 37.15 4.38
CA ALA A 393 -39.38 38.03 5.30
C ALA A 393 -38.48 38.68 6.35
N ALA A 394 -38.83 39.86 6.83
CA ALA A 394 -38.01 40.59 7.79
C ALA A 394 -38.15 40.10 9.27
N GLY A 395 -39.16 39.25 9.52
CA GLY A 395 -39.48 38.83 10.86
C GLY A 395 -40.09 39.91 11.74
N ALA A 396 -40.54 39.57 12.96
CA ALA A 396 -41.12 40.47 13.95
C ALA A 396 -40.17 40.66 15.14
N LEU A 397 -40.22 41.82 15.79
CA LEU A 397 -39.45 42.03 17.02
C LEU A 397 -39.91 41.06 18.12
N ILE A 398 -38.96 40.46 18.80
CA ILE A 398 -39.20 39.51 19.90
C ILE A 398 -39.75 40.29 21.09
N LYS A 399 -40.90 39.86 21.60
CA LYS A 399 -41.45 40.40 22.85
C LYS A 399 -40.74 39.80 24.07
N GLY A 400 -40.84 40.48 25.22
CA GLY A 400 -40.22 40.05 26.48
C GLY A 400 -40.62 38.62 26.89
N GLU A 401 -41.89 38.25 26.63
CA GLU A 401 -42.47 36.93 26.94
C GLU A 401 -41.83 35.77 26.13
N ASP A 402 -41.27 36.07 24.93
CA ASP A 402 -40.61 35.11 24.02
C ASP A 402 -39.09 35.26 24.03
N ARG A 403 -38.52 36.01 24.98
CA ARG A 403 -37.08 36.05 25.21
C ARG A 403 -36.75 34.97 26.25
N ALA A 404 -35.79 34.10 25.95
CA ALA A 404 -35.21 33.26 26.96
C ALA A 404 -34.78 34.12 28.16
N GLU A 405 -35.36 33.89 29.33
CA GLU A 405 -34.86 34.49 30.56
C GLU A 405 -33.41 34.06 30.70
N LYS A 406 -32.48 35.02 30.62
CA LYS A 406 -31.12 34.81 31.13
C LYS A 406 -31.34 34.53 32.63
N GLN A 407 -31.24 33.29 33.05
CA GLN A 407 -31.02 32.96 34.44
C GLN A 407 -29.73 33.69 34.85
N LEU A 408 -29.91 34.83 35.48
CA LEU A 408 -28.89 35.51 36.25
C LEU A 408 -28.48 34.52 37.33
N SER A 409 -27.27 33.92 37.18
CA SER A 409 -26.63 33.18 38.24
C SER A 409 -26.56 34.10 39.48
N LEU A 410 -27.27 33.73 40.53
CA LEU A 410 -27.24 34.35 41.85
C LEU A 410 -25.93 34.04 42.61
N MET A 411 -24.81 34.00 41.91
CA MET A 411 -23.49 33.79 42.51
C MET A 411 -22.44 34.77 41.95
N ASP A 412 -22.77 36.05 42.03
CA ASP A 412 -21.77 37.13 41.99
C ASP A 412 -22.19 38.18 43.03
N GLU A 413 -21.99 37.84 44.28
CA GLU A 413 -21.76 38.75 45.42
C GLU A 413 -20.54 38.25 46.20
#